data_70c032d8c391500686655c2a645bc3c7
#
_entry.id   70c032d8c391500686655c2a645bc3c7
#
_cell.length_a   1.000
_cell.length_b   1.000
_cell.length_c   1.000
_cell.angle_alpha   90.00
_cell.angle_beta   90.00
_cell.angle_gamma   90.00
#
_symmetry.space_group_name_H-M   'P 1'
#
loop_
_entity.id
_entity.type
_entity.pdbx_description
1 polymer ?
#
loop_
_entity_poly.entity_id
_entity_poly.type
_entity_poly.pdbx_seq_one_letter_code
_entity_poly.pdbx_strand_id
1 'polypeptide(L)'
;MKRFFLFIAAVCMYLSVSAQAMAPITWTAFGLTFNAPKGILVEEDTEDTFLLNNARFYITIQYLDSEDMTKEDMNELLKGLADDDGVENQSEVKPFDLPQFHGVSLKGMAEGDPCCYACLMTKDAGSVYCVSIIYNRTDDKVVERMLKSFKMKEDME
;
A
#
# COMPACT_ATOMS: atom_id res chain seq x y z
N MET A 1 -29.84 32.33 15.73
CA MET A 1 -30.04 30.91 15.55
C MET A 1 -29.74 30.39 14.13
N LYS A 2 -30.06 31.14 13.09
CA LYS A 2 -29.77 30.72 11.69
C LYS A 2 -28.27 30.63 11.34
N ARG A 3 -27.39 31.34 12.02
CA ARG A 3 -25.94 31.33 11.78
C ARG A 3 -25.23 30.10 12.37
N PHE A 4 -25.80 29.47 13.37
CA PHE A 4 -25.23 28.29 14.01
C PHE A 4 -25.46 27.02 13.16
N PHE A 5 -26.59 26.93 12.50
CA PHE A 5 -26.91 25.80 11.58
C PHE A 5 -26.03 25.80 10.33
N LEU A 6 -25.68 26.96 9.82
CA LEU A 6 -24.79 27.08 8.65
C LEU A 6 -23.35 26.62 8.96
N PHE A 7 -22.91 26.82 10.21
CA PHE A 7 -21.56 26.42 10.63
C PHE A 7 -21.45 24.90 10.79
N ILE A 8 -22.48 24.25 11.29
CA ILE A 8 -22.53 22.79 11.45
C ILE A 8 -22.60 22.10 10.08
N ALA A 9 -23.35 22.64 9.14
CA ALA A 9 -23.44 22.12 7.78
C ALA A 9 -22.10 22.24 7.03
N ALA A 10 -21.38 23.34 7.22
CA ALA A 10 -20.06 23.53 6.63
C ALA A 10 -19.01 22.58 7.21
N VAL A 11 -19.02 22.33 8.52
CA VAL A 11 -18.13 21.36 9.18
C VAL A 11 -18.43 19.94 8.73
N CYS A 12 -19.69 19.56 8.55
CA CYS A 12 -20.07 18.26 8.03
C CYS A 12 -19.62 18.07 6.57
N MET A 13 -19.67 19.11 5.74
CA MET A 13 -19.15 19.03 4.37
C MET A 13 -17.63 18.89 4.32
N TYR A 14 -16.89 19.56 5.23
CA TYR A 14 -15.44 19.40 5.32
C TYR A 14 -15.03 17.98 5.73
N LEU A 15 -15.76 17.34 6.63
CA LEU A 15 -15.50 15.97 7.05
C LEU A 15 -15.81 14.96 5.96
N SER A 16 -16.78 15.22 5.09
CA SER A 16 -17.12 14.31 3.98
C SER A 16 -16.15 14.40 2.79
N VAL A 17 -15.46 15.53 2.61
CA VAL A 17 -14.46 15.74 1.54
C VAL A 17 -13.12 15.07 1.88
N SER A 18 -12.84 14.80 3.17
CA SER A 18 -11.58 14.18 3.60
C SER A 18 -11.56 12.64 3.49
N ALA A 19 -12.71 11.99 3.26
CA ALA A 19 -12.79 10.54 3.11
C ALA A 19 -12.50 10.13 1.66
N GLN A 20 -11.28 9.63 1.42
CA GLN A 20 -10.90 9.09 0.12
C GLN A 20 -11.71 7.82 -0.19
N ALA A 21 -12.49 7.83 -1.28
CA ALA A 21 -13.18 6.64 -1.76
C ALA A 21 -12.17 5.61 -2.28
N MET A 22 -12.35 4.37 -1.88
CA MET A 22 -11.47 3.25 -2.24
C MET A 22 -12.23 2.25 -3.09
N ALA A 23 -11.53 1.57 -3.99
CA ALA A 23 -12.10 0.51 -4.83
C ALA A 23 -11.08 -0.62 -4.99
N PRO A 24 -11.56 -1.88 -5.07
CA PRO A 24 -10.65 -3.00 -5.29
C PRO A 24 -10.01 -2.91 -6.68
N ILE A 25 -8.72 -3.19 -6.74
CA ILE A 25 -7.95 -3.28 -7.97
C ILE A 25 -7.10 -4.55 -7.93
N THR A 26 -6.91 -5.18 -9.06
CA THR A 26 -6.21 -6.47 -9.15
C THR A 26 -5.04 -6.37 -10.11
N TRP A 27 -3.87 -6.84 -9.65
CA TRP A 27 -2.74 -7.12 -10.52
C TRP A 27 -3.04 -8.41 -11.29
N THR A 28 -3.30 -8.27 -12.58
CA THR A 28 -3.87 -9.37 -13.39
C THR A 28 -2.94 -10.56 -13.51
N ALA A 29 -1.62 -10.34 -13.55
CA ALA A 29 -0.63 -11.40 -13.69
C ALA A 29 -0.64 -12.40 -12.52
N PHE A 30 -0.95 -11.95 -11.30
CA PHE A 30 -0.87 -12.77 -10.09
C PHE A 30 -2.19 -12.92 -9.33
N GLY A 31 -3.21 -12.16 -9.69
CA GLY A 31 -4.46 -12.13 -8.92
C GLY A 31 -4.34 -11.44 -7.56
N LEU A 32 -3.29 -10.66 -7.35
CA LEU A 32 -3.12 -9.87 -6.12
C LEU A 32 -4.08 -8.69 -6.15
N THR A 33 -4.95 -8.59 -5.15
CA THR A 33 -5.99 -7.57 -5.07
C THR A 33 -5.84 -6.73 -3.81
N PHE A 34 -6.07 -5.44 -3.92
CA PHE A 34 -6.12 -4.54 -2.78
C PHE A 34 -7.06 -3.36 -3.07
N ASN A 35 -7.44 -2.63 -2.03
CA ASN A 35 -8.24 -1.42 -2.19
C ASN A 35 -7.33 -0.22 -2.44
N ALA A 36 -7.46 0.39 -3.61
CA ALA A 36 -6.73 1.59 -4.00
C ALA A 36 -7.69 2.78 -4.09
N PRO A 37 -7.16 4.02 -4.08
CA PRO A 37 -8.00 5.20 -4.33
C PRO A 37 -8.78 5.07 -5.62
N LYS A 38 -10.08 5.33 -5.56
CA LYS A 38 -10.96 5.24 -6.71
C LYS A 38 -10.49 6.18 -7.83
N GLY A 39 -10.36 5.64 -9.05
CA GLY A 39 -9.91 6.40 -10.20
C GLY A 39 -8.40 6.49 -10.37
N ILE A 40 -7.61 5.77 -9.55
CA ILE A 40 -6.16 5.68 -9.76
C ILE A 40 -5.87 5.06 -11.12
N LEU A 41 -4.84 5.57 -11.81
CA LEU A 41 -4.46 5.08 -13.14
C LEU A 41 -3.49 3.91 -13.02
N VAL A 42 -3.74 2.85 -13.75
CA VAL A 42 -2.81 1.75 -13.94
C VAL A 42 -1.90 2.09 -15.12
N GLU A 43 -0.62 2.30 -14.86
CA GLU A 43 0.37 2.60 -15.91
C GLU A 43 1.04 1.35 -16.42
N GLU A 44 1.25 0.36 -15.56
CA GLU A 44 1.88 -0.92 -15.93
C GLU A 44 1.18 -2.06 -15.20
N ASP A 45 0.82 -3.08 -15.94
CA ASP A 45 0.26 -4.34 -15.42
C ASP A 45 0.90 -5.49 -16.19
N THR A 46 2.10 -5.86 -15.76
CA THR A 46 2.93 -6.90 -16.38
C THR A 46 3.26 -7.99 -15.36
N GLU A 47 3.94 -9.04 -15.80
CA GLU A 47 4.44 -10.09 -14.89
C GLU A 47 5.56 -9.58 -13.96
N ASP A 48 6.21 -8.48 -14.32
CA ASP A 48 7.31 -7.92 -13.55
C ASP A 48 6.86 -6.84 -12.57
N THR A 49 5.92 -5.98 -12.99
CA THR A 49 5.58 -4.77 -12.23
C THR A 49 4.10 -4.43 -12.36
N PHE A 50 3.51 -4.01 -11.25
CA PHE A 50 2.21 -3.35 -11.20
C PHE A 50 2.42 -1.92 -10.73
N LEU A 51 2.23 -0.96 -11.62
CA LEU A 51 2.46 0.47 -11.37
C LEU A 51 1.15 1.24 -11.47
N LEU A 52 0.85 1.99 -10.41
CA LEU A 52 -0.37 2.80 -10.32
C LEU A 52 -0.02 4.20 -9.83
N ASN A 53 -0.70 5.19 -10.36
CA ASN A 53 -0.54 6.54 -9.83
C ASN A 53 -1.77 7.43 -10.00
N ASN A 54 -1.77 8.48 -9.21
CA ASN A 54 -2.61 9.66 -9.37
C ASN A 54 -1.85 10.87 -8.79
N ALA A 55 -2.52 12.00 -8.62
CA ALA A 55 -1.89 13.20 -8.09
C ALA A 55 -1.39 13.06 -6.63
N ARG A 56 -1.85 12.06 -5.89
CA ARG A 56 -1.58 11.89 -4.44
C ARG A 56 -0.76 10.65 -4.10
N PHE A 57 -0.76 9.64 -4.97
CA PHE A 57 -0.13 8.34 -4.72
C PHE A 57 0.67 7.87 -5.91
N TYR A 58 1.81 7.28 -5.62
CA TYR A 58 2.62 6.53 -6.57
C TYR A 58 2.89 5.15 -5.96
N ILE A 59 2.32 4.11 -6.56
CA ILE A 59 2.34 2.75 -6.02
C ILE A 59 3.04 1.83 -6.98
N THR A 60 4.06 1.13 -6.51
CA THR A 60 4.77 0.10 -7.27
C THR A 60 4.72 -1.22 -6.52
N ILE A 61 4.32 -2.28 -7.20
CA ILE A 61 4.34 -3.64 -6.66
C ILE A 61 5.17 -4.52 -7.57
N GLN A 62 6.08 -5.29 -6.99
CA GLN A 62 6.94 -6.23 -7.70
C GLN A 62 6.82 -7.60 -7.05
N TYR A 63 6.87 -8.63 -7.89
CA TYR A 63 6.92 -10.02 -7.44
C TYR A 63 8.36 -10.49 -7.32
N LEU A 64 8.67 -11.17 -6.23
CA LEU A 64 9.96 -11.83 -6.04
C LEU A 64 9.75 -13.34 -5.94
N ASP A 65 10.43 -14.06 -6.82
CA ASP A 65 10.50 -15.50 -6.71
C ASP A 65 11.54 -15.84 -5.63
N SER A 66 11.04 -16.33 -4.49
CA SER A 66 11.90 -16.61 -3.34
C SER A 66 11.49 -17.94 -2.73
N GLU A 67 12.07 -19.01 -3.24
CA GLU A 67 11.72 -20.38 -2.80
C GLU A 67 12.14 -20.55 -1.39
N ASP A 68 12.86 -20.11 -0.61
CA ASP A 68 13.25 -20.47 0.75
C ASP A 68 13.27 -19.29 1.74
N MET A 69 12.52 -18.24 1.45
CA MET A 69 12.50 -17.04 2.30
C MET A 69 11.74 -17.28 3.61
N THR A 70 12.36 -16.94 4.72
CA THR A 70 11.74 -16.96 6.05
C THR A 70 11.17 -15.59 6.40
N LYS A 71 10.39 -15.52 7.49
CA LYS A 71 9.88 -14.22 7.99
C LYS A 71 10.99 -13.28 8.40
N GLU A 72 12.12 -13.80 8.90
CA GLU A 72 13.27 -12.99 9.30
C GLU A 72 13.97 -12.40 8.09
N ASP A 73 14.06 -13.15 7.00
CA ASP A 73 14.63 -12.68 5.74
C ASP A 73 13.84 -11.51 5.14
N MET A 74 12.54 -11.44 5.41
CA MET A 74 11.69 -10.33 4.95
C MET A 74 12.11 -8.98 5.53
N ASN A 75 12.58 -8.95 6.78
CA ASN A 75 13.06 -7.71 7.39
C ASN A 75 14.29 -7.17 6.66
N GLU A 76 15.23 -8.05 6.34
CA GLU A 76 16.44 -7.69 5.61
C GLU A 76 16.13 -7.27 4.17
N LEU A 77 15.24 -7.99 3.51
CA LEU A 77 14.77 -7.65 2.17
C LEU A 77 14.14 -6.25 2.15
N LEU A 78 13.23 -5.98 3.08
CA LEU A 78 12.54 -4.69 3.16
C LEU A 78 13.52 -3.53 3.38
N LYS A 79 14.45 -3.68 4.31
CA LYS A 79 15.49 -2.68 4.55
C LYS A 79 16.38 -2.48 3.35
N GLY A 80 16.79 -3.54 2.69
CA GLY A 80 17.60 -3.49 1.48
C GLY A 80 16.91 -2.72 0.35
N LEU A 81 15.63 -2.96 0.14
CA LEU A 81 14.84 -2.22 -0.86
C LEU A 81 14.75 -0.73 -0.53
N ALA A 82 14.45 -0.39 0.71
CA ALA A 82 14.37 1.00 1.15
C ALA A 82 15.72 1.71 1.04
N ASP A 83 16.82 1.05 1.41
CA ASP A 83 18.17 1.60 1.30
C ASP A 83 18.58 1.80 -0.16
N ASP A 84 18.29 0.84 -1.04
CA ASP A 84 18.59 0.92 -2.47
C ASP A 84 17.85 2.08 -3.14
N ASP A 85 16.62 2.34 -2.71
CA ASP A 85 15.83 3.46 -3.20
C ASP A 85 16.15 4.81 -2.53
N GLY A 86 17.10 4.83 -1.61
CA GLY A 86 17.52 6.06 -0.92
C GLY A 86 16.51 6.61 0.07
N VAL A 87 15.69 5.76 0.67
CA VAL A 87 14.69 6.18 1.66
C VAL A 87 15.40 6.70 2.93
N GLU A 88 15.07 7.93 3.31
CA GLU A 88 15.60 8.61 4.49
C GLU A 88 14.64 8.51 5.67
N ASN A 89 15.17 8.70 6.87
CA ASN A 89 14.37 8.71 8.12
C ASN A 89 13.52 7.46 8.30
N GLN A 90 14.06 6.31 7.99
CA GLN A 90 13.35 5.04 8.08
C GLN A 90 12.91 4.73 9.51
N SER A 91 11.65 4.33 9.66
CA SER A 91 11.11 3.78 10.91
C SER A 91 11.66 2.38 11.16
N GLU A 92 11.39 1.83 12.34
CA GLU A 92 11.58 0.42 12.59
C GLU A 92 10.66 -0.41 11.68
N VAL A 93 11.13 -1.60 11.32
CA VAL A 93 10.30 -2.58 10.60
C VAL A 93 9.23 -3.10 11.55
N LYS A 94 7.98 -3.01 11.13
CA LYS A 94 6.82 -3.49 11.89
C LYS A 94 6.19 -4.68 11.20
N PRO A 95 6.02 -5.81 11.89
CA PRO A 95 5.26 -6.93 11.35
C PRO A 95 3.77 -6.64 11.39
N PHE A 96 3.06 -7.17 10.42
CA PHE A 96 1.60 -7.21 10.42
C PHE A 96 1.12 -8.51 9.77
N ASP A 97 -0.07 -8.94 10.11
CA ASP A 97 -0.60 -10.21 9.65
C ASP A 97 -1.95 -10.00 8.95
N LEU A 98 -2.09 -10.60 7.80
CA LEU A 98 -3.33 -10.64 7.02
C LEU A 98 -3.79 -12.09 6.90
N PRO A 99 -5.06 -12.34 6.56
CA PRO A 99 -5.55 -13.72 6.43
C PRO A 99 -4.67 -14.61 5.55
N GLN A 100 -4.15 -14.08 4.44
CA GLN A 100 -3.35 -14.84 3.46
C GLN A 100 -1.86 -14.49 3.43
N PHE A 101 -1.42 -13.48 4.19
CA PHE A 101 -0.05 -12.96 4.14
C PHE A 101 0.56 -12.76 5.52
N HIS A 102 1.86 -13.04 5.61
CA HIS A 102 2.73 -12.44 6.60
C HIS A 102 3.32 -11.16 6.00
N GLY A 103 3.20 -10.04 6.68
CA GLY A 103 3.67 -8.77 6.19
C GLY A 103 4.69 -8.10 7.12
N VAL A 104 5.53 -7.30 6.54
CA VAL A 104 6.41 -6.35 7.23
C VAL A 104 6.34 -5.01 6.53
N SER A 105 6.42 -3.92 7.27
CA SER A 105 6.39 -2.58 6.70
C SER A 105 7.33 -1.62 7.43
N LEU A 106 7.77 -0.60 6.72
CA LEU A 106 8.47 0.55 7.29
C LEU A 106 8.01 1.82 6.61
N LYS A 107 8.17 2.93 7.29
CA LYS A 107 7.88 4.27 6.77
C LYS A 107 9.18 5.08 6.70
N GLY A 108 9.21 6.06 5.82
CA GLY A 108 10.32 6.96 5.67
C GLY A 108 9.98 8.11 4.73
N MET A 109 11.03 8.72 4.19
CA MET A 109 10.93 9.83 3.24
C MET A 109 11.67 9.47 1.95
N ALA A 110 10.99 9.61 0.83
CA ALA A 110 11.56 9.43 -0.51
C ALA A 110 11.52 10.77 -1.24
N GLU A 111 12.69 11.35 -1.50
CA GLU A 111 12.84 12.65 -2.19
C GLU A 111 11.95 13.76 -1.62
N GLY A 112 11.81 13.81 -0.28
CA GLY A 112 11.02 14.82 0.41
C GLY A 112 9.54 14.47 0.63
N ASP A 113 9.07 13.36 0.09
CA ASP A 113 7.70 12.88 0.28
C ASP A 113 7.64 11.68 1.23
N PRO A 114 6.59 11.56 2.05
CA PRO A 114 6.39 10.36 2.85
C PRO A 114 6.27 9.12 1.99
N CYS A 115 6.82 8.01 2.46
CA CYS A 115 6.68 6.72 1.80
C CYS A 115 6.44 5.59 2.79
N CYS A 116 5.84 4.53 2.30
CA CYS A 116 5.67 3.27 3.02
C CYS A 116 6.12 2.13 2.13
N TYR A 117 7.03 1.33 2.64
CA TYR A 117 7.51 0.11 1.99
C TYR A 117 6.99 -1.10 2.76
N ALA A 118 6.56 -2.11 2.03
CA ALA A 118 6.05 -3.34 2.63
C ALA A 118 6.48 -4.56 1.81
N CYS A 119 6.66 -5.68 2.50
CA CYS A 119 6.80 -6.98 1.88
C CYS A 119 5.68 -7.88 2.39
N LEU A 120 5.04 -8.60 1.48
CA LEU A 120 3.95 -9.51 1.75
C LEU A 120 4.35 -10.91 1.30
N MET A 121 4.37 -11.87 2.20
CA MET A 121 4.64 -13.28 1.89
C MET A 121 3.37 -14.10 2.04
N THR A 122 2.98 -14.83 1.00
CA THR A 122 1.82 -15.73 1.07
C THR A 122 2.07 -16.85 2.07
N LYS A 123 1.05 -17.17 2.88
CA LYS A 123 1.15 -18.19 3.93
C LYS A 123 1.25 -19.61 3.37
N ASP A 124 0.68 -19.85 2.20
CA ASP A 124 0.62 -21.17 1.57
C ASP A 124 1.81 -21.47 0.64
N ALA A 125 2.20 -20.54 -0.21
CA ALA A 125 3.17 -20.75 -1.27
C ALA A 125 4.53 -20.08 -1.06
N GLY A 126 4.67 -19.21 -0.04
CA GLY A 126 5.91 -18.49 0.22
C GLY A 126 6.27 -17.46 -0.85
N SER A 127 5.34 -17.06 -1.71
CA SER A 127 5.55 -16.01 -2.71
C SER A 127 5.64 -14.64 -2.03
N VAL A 128 6.54 -13.78 -2.49
CA VAL A 128 6.76 -12.45 -1.89
C VAL A 128 6.42 -11.36 -2.88
N TYR A 129 5.63 -10.39 -2.40
CA TYR A 129 5.30 -9.16 -3.11
C TYR A 129 5.90 -7.98 -2.37
N CYS A 130 6.62 -7.13 -3.08
CA CYS A 130 7.21 -5.92 -2.52
C CYS A 130 6.42 -4.72 -2.99
N VAL A 131 5.93 -3.92 -2.04
CA VAL A 131 5.07 -2.77 -2.27
C VAL A 131 5.79 -1.50 -1.84
N SER A 132 5.84 -0.51 -2.71
CA SER A 132 6.26 0.84 -2.35
C SER A 132 5.14 1.84 -2.63
N ILE A 133 4.85 2.70 -1.66
CA ILE A 133 3.81 3.73 -1.77
C ILE A 133 4.45 5.05 -1.38
N ILE A 134 4.50 5.98 -2.34
CA ILE A 134 4.91 7.37 -2.09
C ILE A 134 3.62 8.19 -2.08
N TYR A 135 3.43 9.05 -1.09
CA TYR A 135 2.15 9.71 -0.86
C TYR A 135 2.26 11.08 -0.21
N ASN A 136 1.15 11.77 -0.10
CA ASN A 136 1.03 13.02 0.63
C ASN A 136 0.89 12.79 2.15
N ARG A 137 1.42 13.70 2.96
CA ARG A 137 1.40 13.61 4.43
C ARG A 137 0.02 13.42 5.06
N THR A 138 -1.03 13.90 4.41
CA THR A 138 -2.41 13.79 4.88
C THR A 138 -3.03 12.41 4.64
N ASP A 139 -2.33 11.52 3.95
CA ASP A 139 -2.87 10.25 3.47
C ASP A 139 -2.37 9.01 4.23
N ASP A 140 -1.75 9.17 5.39
CA ASP A 140 -1.23 8.06 6.22
C ASP A 140 -2.28 6.98 6.50
N LYS A 141 -3.50 7.38 6.85
CA LYS A 141 -4.60 6.44 7.13
C LYS A 141 -5.07 5.68 5.90
N VAL A 142 -5.02 6.33 4.74
CA VAL A 142 -5.35 5.69 3.45
C VAL A 142 -4.34 4.60 3.15
N VAL A 143 -3.05 4.88 3.34
CA VAL A 143 -1.95 3.90 3.15
C VAL A 143 -2.12 2.70 4.09
N GLU A 144 -2.45 2.92 5.35
CA GLU A 144 -2.70 1.83 6.31
C GLU A 144 -3.88 0.95 5.86
N ARG A 145 -4.96 1.56 5.38
CA ARG A 145 -6.12 0.82 4.84
C ARG A 145 -5.75 0.02 3.59
N MET A 146 -4.93 0.59 2.70
CA MET A 146 -4.44 -0.14 1.53
C MET A 146 -3.66 -1.40 1.94
N LEU A 147 -2.70 -1.26 2.84
CA LEU A 147 -1.88 -2.40 3.30
C LEU A 147 -2.72 -3.50 3.94
N LYS A 148 -3.74 -3.16 4.70
CA LYS A 148 -4.63 -4.13 5.36
C LYS A 148 -5.60 -4.82 4.40
N SER A 149 -5.75 -4.33 3.19
CA SER A 149 -6.72 -4.83 2.21
C SER A 149 -6.16 -5.87 1.24
N PHE A 150 -4.86 -6.12 1.25
CA PHE A 150 -4.23 -7.08 0.33
C PHE A 150 -4.77 -8.49 0.50
N LYS A 151 -5.14 -9.10 -0.60
CA LYS A 151 -5.63 -10.49 -0.66
C LYS A 151 -5.35 -11.08 -2.04
N MET A 152 -5.27 -12.39 -2.12
CA MET A 152 -5.29 -13.08 -3.40
C MET A 152 -6.74 -13.19 -3.87
N LYS A 153 -6.95 -12.96 -5.16
CA LYS A 153 -8.27 -13.19 -5.77
C LYS A 153 -8.60 -14.68 -5.65
N GLU A 154 -9.77 -14.97 -5.11
CA GLU A 154 -10.26 -16.34 -5.08
C GLU A 154 -10.57 -16.80 -6.51
N ASP A 155 -10.06 -17.98 -6.88
CA ASP A 155 -10.47 -18.61 -8.12
C ASP A 155 -11.96 -18.90 -8.02
N MET A 156 -12.75 -18.24 -8.83
CA MET A 156 -14.16 -18.58 -8.96
C MET A 156 -14.24 -19.87 -9.79
N GLU A 157 -14.40 -20.97 -9.08
CA GLU A 157 -14.79 -22.22 -9.73
C GLU A 157 -16.24 -22.15 -10.24
#